data_f623bf115f20c8dfe31eb5a6df61aa67
#
_entry.id   f623bf115f20c8dfe31eb5a6df61aa67
#
_cell.length_a   1.000
_cell.length_b   1.000
_cell.length_c   1.000
_cell.angle_alpha   90.00
_cell.angle_beta   90.00
_cell.angle_gamma   90.00
#
_symmetry.space_group_name_H-M   'P 1'
#
loop_
_entity.id
_entity.type
_entity.pdbx_description
1 polymer ?
#
loop_
_entity_poly.entity_id
_entity_poly.type
_entity_poly.pdbx_seq_one_letter_code
_entity_poly.pdbx_strand_id
1 'polypeptide(L)'
;MTGLENLANGKEHIICVDDEEGILTALRQQLGARFGDECMIEVAQSAKDALELVDELHREGEPLAVMIADQIMPGMKGVELLEEVHKRSPGTTKILLTGQAGLDAVVAAINKAGLNRYIPKPWDEPDLRLTVENLLKTFRLHRQNEVLFEDLKRKNTELEAAKSHLEEKVKERTQLLEEANARLNRLAVTDGLTGLYNHRYFHEQLQQAVERSLRSGTPAALLMIDVDHFKKYNDRLGHPAGDEALRTVSRIISEDRRTVDVCARYGGEEFAIVLHDVTREGAVEVADKIRTRVAAAPIAQADKQPLGRLTVSIGVAACPQDAQTAEALLEAADVALYRAKKSGRDTVVQAGTR
;
A
#
# COMPACT_ATOMS: atom_id res chain seq x y z
N MET A 1 7.32 -9.30 -30.41
CA MET A 1 8.56 -8.83 -31.05
C MET A 1 8.82 -7.45 -30.52
N THR A 2 9.94 -7.24 -29.84
CA THR A 2 10.28 -5.96 -29.21
C THR A 2 10.67 -4.97 -30.29
N GLY A 3 10.35 -3.68 -30.12
CA GLY A 3 10.68 -2.62 -31.10
C GLY A 3 12.17 -2.53 -31.48
N LEU A 4 13.04 -3.16 -30.69
CA LEU A 4 14.48 -3.33 -30.97
C LEU A 4 14.77 -4.34 -32.09
N GLU A 5 13.94 -5.35 -32.30
CA GLU A 5 14.13 -6.32 -33.39
C GLU A 5 13.77 -5.77 -34.77
N ASN A 6 12.84 -4.81 -34.84
CA ASN A 6 12.51 -4.11 -36.09
C ASN A 6 13.56 -3.06 -36.50
N LEU A 7 14.45 -2.62 -35.58
CA LEU A 7 15.57 -1.72 -35.91
C LEU A 7 16.68 -2.43 -36.67
N ALA A 8 16.75 -3.75 -36.61
CA ALA A 8 17.85 -4.55 -37.16
C ALA A 8 17.59 -5.05 -38.58
N ASN A 9 16.38 -4.93 -39.12
CA ASN A 9 16.01 -5.68 -40.35
C ASN A 9 16.00 -4.87 -41.64
N GLY A 10 16.14 -3.52 -41.64
CA GLY A 10 16.25 -2.70 -42.87
C GLY A 10 17.65 -2.16 -43.05
N LYS A 11 18.20 -2.21 -44.28
CA LYS A 11 19.43 -1.49 -44.57
C LYS A 11 19.16 0.01 -44.54
N GLU A 12 20.06 0.75 -43.93
CA GLU A 12 19.98 2.22 -43.93
C GLU A 12 20.30 2.77 -45.33
N HIS A 13 19.58 3.79 -45.78
CA HIS A 13 19.76 4.38 -47.09
C HIS A 13 20.48 5.71 -47.01
N ILE A 14 21.41 5.92 -47.97
CA ILE A 14 22.07 7.17 -48.25
C ILE A 14 21.67 7.58 -49.65
N ILE A 15 20.95 8.70 -49.81
CA ILE A 15 20.58 9.23 -51.15
C ILE A 15 21.50 10.40 -51.49
N CYS A 16 22.13 10.33 -52.67
CA CYS A 16 22.93 11.41 -53.24
C CYS A 16 22.21 12.03 -54.43
N VAL A 17 22.08 13.36 -54.42
CA VAL A 17 21.31 14.10 -55.44
C VAL A 17 22.19 15.17 -56.07
N ASP A 18 22.38 15.10 -57.39
CA ASP A 18 23.15 16.05 -58.18
C ASP A 18 22.72 15.93 -59.64
N ASP A 19 22.69 16.99 -60.43
CA ASP A 19 22.34 16.92 -61.84
C ASP A 19 23.52 16.51 -62.74
N GLU A 20 24.73 16.47 -62.16
CA GLU A 20 25.94 16.01 -62.84
C GLU A 20 26.21 14.54 -62.58
N GLU A 21 26.04 13.69 -63.61
CA GLU A 21 26.25 12.22 -63.53
C GLU A 21 27.67 11.85 -63.05
N GLY A 22 28.68 12.64 -63.39
CA GLY A 22 30.07 12.42 -62.93
C GLY A 22 30.21 12.56 -61.42
N ILE A 23 29.52 13.52 -60.81
CA ILE A 23 29.47 13.76 -59.37
C ILE A 23 28.77 12.60 -58.67
N LEU A 24 27.63 12.15 -59.17
CA LEU A 24 26.88 11.02 -58.62
C LEU A 24 27.69 9.74 -58.68
N THR A 25 28.40 9.49 -59.77
CA THR A 25 29.29 8.36 -59.90
C THR A 25 30.43 8.37 -58.86
N ALA A 26 31.07 9.54 -58.69
CA ALA A 26 32.11 9.72 -57.67
C ALA A 26 31.58 9.50 -56.23
N LEU A 27 30.46 10.09 -55.87
CA LEU A 27 29.79 9.89 -54.57
C LEU A 27 29.47 8.43 -54.31
N ARG A 28 28.81 7.77 -55.31
CA ARG A 28 28.43 6.36 -55.22
C ARG A 28 29.67 5.46 -54.99
N GLN A 29 30.77 5.71 -55.74
CA GLN A 29 32.00 4.94 -55.60
C GLN A 29 32.66 5.18 -54.24
N GLN A 30 32.82 6.40 -53.82
CA GLN A 30 33.52 6.75 -52.56
C GLN A 30 32.71 6.29 -51.34
N LEU A 31 31.40 6.51 -51.31
CA LEU A 31 30.56 6.08 -50.20
C LEU A 31 30.30 4.56 -50.22
N GLY A 32 30.12 3.98 -51.41
CA GLY A 32 29.94 2.53 -51.56
C GLY A 32 31.11 1.71 -51.11
N ALA A 33 32.35 2.21 -51.37
CA ALA A 33 33.57 1.54 -50.92
C ALA A 33 33.68 1.47 -49.36
N ARG A 34 33.10 2.44 -48.66
CA ARG A 34 33.17 2.50 -47.18
C ARG A 34 31.91 1.99 -46.48
N PHE A 35 30.74 2.31 -47.00
CA PHE A 35 29.45 2.05 -46.34
C PHE A 35 28.56 1.04 -47.05
N GLY A 36 28.95 0.50 -48.23
CA GLY A 36 28.12 -0.37 -49.04
C GLY A 36 27.73 -1.71 -48.37
N ASP A 37 28.52 -2.16 -47.36
CA ASP A 37 28.16 -3.33 -46.57
C ASP A 37 27.03 -3.04 -45.55
N GLU A 38 26.98 -1.80 -45.04
CA GLU A 38 26.04 -1.37 -44.00
C GLU A 38 24.83 -0.62 -44.56
N CYS A 39 25.01 0.18 -45.63
CA CYS A 39 24.04 1.07 -46.19
C CYS A 39 23.81 0.83 -47.68
N MET A 40 22.61 1.11 -48.14
CA MET A 40 22.30 1.23 -49.58
C MET A 40 22.61 2.63 -50.08
N ILE A 41 23.45 2.74 -51.13
CA ILE A 41 23.80 4.03 -51.71
C ILE A 41 22.99 4.24 -53.01
N GLU A 42 22.05 5.15 -52.92
CA GLU A 42 21.18 5.50 -54.04
C GLU A 42 21.54 6.88 -54.61
N VAL A 43 21.25 7.06 -55.89
CA VAL A 43 21.55 8.30 -56.58
C VAL A 43 20.32 8.79 -57.36
N ALA A 44 20.10 10.11 -57.35
CA ALA A 44 19.04 10.76 -58.08
C ALA A 44 19.60 11.94 -58.88
N GLN A 45 19.18 12.08 -60.15
CA GLN A 45 19.64 13.16 -61.01
C GLN A 45 18.79 14.45 -60.90
N SER A 46 17.71 14.37 -60.12
CA SER A 46 16.86 15.54 -59.86
C SER A 46 16.23 15.47 -58.47
N ALA A 47 15.81 16.61 -57.96
CA ALA A 47 15.09 16.70 -56.71
C ALA A 47 13.76 15.90 -56.75
N LYS A 48 13.12 15.82 -57.91
CA LYS A 48 11.88 15.05 -58.12
C LYS A 48 12.14 13.57 -57.93
N ASP A 49 13.16 13.02 -58.60
CA ASP A 49 13.53 11.60 -58.49
C ASP A 49 13.91 11.23 -57.04
N ALA A 50 14.64 12.14 -56.38
CA ALA A 50 14.99 11.96 -54.96
C ALA A 50 13.75 11.90 -54.05
N LEU A 51 12.73 12.74 -54.26
CA LEU A 51 11.51 12.69 -53.48
C LEU A 51 10.68 11.45 -53.77
N GLU A 52 10.67 10.93 -55.00
CA GLU A 52 10.04 9.65 -55.37
C GLU A 52 10.72 8.48 -54.61
N LEU A 53 12.04 8.45 -54.54
CA LEU A 53 12.80 7.47 -53.73
C LEU A 53 12.49 7.60 -52.25
N VAL A 54 12.41 8.78 -51.68
CA VAL A 54 12.04 9.01 -50.28
C VAL A 54 10.63 8.43 -49.98
N ASP A 55 9.67 8.67 -50.87
CA ASP A 55 8.30 8.17 -50.73
C ASP A 55 8.23 6.62 -50.90
N GLU A 56 9.11 6.02 -51.71
CA GLU A 56 9.25 4.61 -51.84
C GLU A 56 9.80 3.95 -50.57
N LEU A 57 10.93 4.46 -50.05
CA LEU A 57 11.50 4.01 -48.80
C LEU A 57 10.53 4.13 -47.65
N HIS A 58 9.77 5.22 -47.61
CA HIS A 58 8.75 5.41 -46.55
C HIS A 58 7.64 4.35 -46.65
N ARG A 59 7.18 3.95 -47.85
CA ARG A 59 6.18 2.90 -48.05
C ARG A 59 6.69 1.52 -47.68
N GLU A 60 7.99 1.26 -47.90
CA GLU A 60 8.65 0.00 -47.55
C GLU A 60 9.07 -0.07 -46.08
N GLY A 61 9.01 1.04 -45.36
CA GLY A 61 9.46 1.12 -43.97
C GLY A 61 10.99 1.11 -43.80
N GLU A 62 11.70 1.38 -44.91
CA GLU A 62 13.16 1.43 -44.93
C GLU A 62 13.67 2.82 -44.46
N PRO A 63 14.72 2.88 -43.63
CA PRO A 63 15.16 4.13 -43.04
C PRO A 63 16.09 4.91 -43.97
N LEU A 64 15.73 6.14 -44.29
CA LEU A 64 16.63 7.12 -44.93
C LEU A 64 17.51 7.77 -43.86
N ALA A 65 18.77 7.34 -43.78
CA ALA A 65 19.70 7.82 -42.78
C ALA A 65 20.38 9.17 -43.15
N VAL A 66 20.82 9.30 -44.40
CA VAL A 66 21.55 10.50 -44.89
C VAL A 66 21.01 10.92 -46.27
N MET A 67 20.73 12.22 -46.41
CA MET A 67 20.51 12.86 -47.73
C MET A 67 21.65 13.80 -48.02
N ILE A 68 22.29 13.65 -49.20
CA ILE A 68 23.34 14.51 -49.69
C ILE A 68 22.80 15.16 -50.96
N ALA A 69 22.67 16.48 -50.97
CA ALA A 69 22.09 17.19 -52.12
C ALA A 69 22.99 18.32 -52.59
N ASP A 70 23.14 18.47 -53.91
CA ASP A 70 23.73 19.66 -54.48
C ASP A 70 22.83 20.88 -54.31
N GLN A 71 23.42 22.03 -54.10
CA GLN A 71 22.69 23.29 -53.94
C GLN A 71 22.06 23.80 -55.25
N ILE A 72 22.73 23.61 -56.37
CA ILE A 72 22.34 24.22 -57.64
C ILE A 72 21.89 23.10 -58.61
N MET A 73 20.62 22.85 -58.67
CA MET A 73 20.01 21.87 -59.56
C MET A 73 18.88 22.50 -60.39
N PRO A 74 18.62 22.04 -61.63
CA PRO A 74 17.49 22.49 -62.42
C PRO A 74 16.14 22.23 -61.70
N GLY A 75 15.29 23.26 -61.67
CA GLY A 75 13.93 23.16 -61.13
C GLY A 75 13.82 23.48 -59.65
N MET A 76 14.34 22.61 -58.79
CA MET A 76 14.30 22.74 -57.33
C MET A 76 15.72 22.80 -56.76
N LYS A 77 16.00 23.79 -55.92
CA LYS A 77 17.32 23.92 -55.25
C LYS A 77 17.49 22.88 -54.14
N GLY A 78 18.74 22.51 -53.83
CA GLY A 78 19.05 21.56 -52.80
C GLY A 78 18.45 21.92 -51.43
N VAL A 79 18.47 23.17 -51.01
CA VAL A 79 17.82 23.61 -49.76
C VAL A 79 16.31 23.32 -49.76
N GLU A 80 15.63 23.57 -50.85
CA GLU A 80 14.17 23.32 -50.99
C GLU A 80 13.88 21.82 -50.94
N LEU A 81 14.72 20.99 -51.57
CA LEU A 81 14.64 19.53 -51.47
C LEU A 81 14.82 19.07 -50.01
N LEU A 82 15.84 19.55 -49.33
CA LEU A 82 16.11 19.16 -47.94
C LEU A 82 15.02 19.64 -46.98
N GLU A 83 14.31 20.75 -47.25
CA GLU A 83 13.12 21.18 -46.51
C GLU A 83 11.97 20.17 -46.69
N GLU A 84 11.73 19.73 -47.91
CA GLU A 84 10.69 18.72 -48.19
C GLU A 84 11.00 17.36 -47.57
N VAL A 85 12.27 16.95 -47.61
CA VAL A 85 12.74 15.74 -46.93
C VAL A 85 12.59 15.85 -45.39
N HIS A 86 12.87 17.04 -44.85
CA HIS A 86 12.70 17.24 -43.39
C HIS A 86 11.24 17.10 -42.95
N LYS A 87 10.28 17.52 -43.75
CA LYS A 87 8.84 17.36 -43.47
C LYS A 87 8.41 15.87 -43.51
N ARG A 88 8.96 15.08 -44.43
CA ARG A 88 8.60 13.68 -44.66
C ARG A 88 9.37 12.71 -43.73
N SER A 89 10.63 12.99 -43.50
CA SER A 89 11.55 12.20 -42.68
C SER A 89 12.42 13.14 -41.82
N PRO A 90 11.89 13.62 -40.68
CA PRO A 90 12.60 14.58 -39.82
C PRO A 90 13.92 14.03 -39.24
N GLY A 91 13.97 12.69 -39.02
CA GLY A 91 15.13 12.00 -38.48
C GLY A 91 16.29 11.89 -39.46
N THR A 92 16.06 12.01 -40.77
CA THR A 92 17.11 11.96 -41.79
C THR A 92 18.16 13.07 -41.58
N THR A 93 19.43 12.70 -41.58
CA THR A 93 20.52 13.66 -41.52
C THR A 93 20.82 14.20 -42.92
N LYS A 94 21.17 15.48 -43.02
CA LYS A 94 21.17 16.26 -44.30
C LYS A 94 22.51 16.92 -44.53
N ILE A 95 23.08 16.72 -45.71
CA ILE A 95 24.32 17.35 -46.20
C ILE A 95 23.97 18.13 -47.42
N LEU A 96 24.44 19.39 -47.51
CA LEU A 96 24.36 20.22 -48.68
C LEU A 96 25.74 20.36 -49.30
N LEU A 97 25.87 20.00 -50.58
CA LEU A 97 27.06 20.28 -51.40
C LEU A 97 26.94 21.68 -52.00
N THR A 98 27.95 22.51 -51.89
CA THR A 98 27.86 23.91 -52.37
C THR A 98 29.13 24.35 -53.07
N GLY A 99 29.01 25.18 -54.13
CA GLY A 99 30.12 25.96 -54.69
C GLY A 99 30.42 27.22 -53.84
N GLN A 100 31.42 27.98 -54.22
CA GLN A 100 31.97 29.12 -53.43
C GLN A 100 30.97 30.30 -53.15
N ALA A 101 29.77 30.29 -53.68
CA ALA A 101 28.86 31.46 -53.65
C ALA A 101 27.60 31.27 -52.78
N GLY A 102 27.61 30.41 -51.73
CA GLY A 102 26.35 29.99 -51.11
C GLY A 102 26.16 30.23 -49.61
N LEU A 103 26.90 31.08 -48.92
CA LEU A 103 26.80 31.28 -47.47
C LEU A 103 25.38 31.71 -46.99
N ASP A 104 24.70 32.56 -47.72
CA ASP A 104 23.34 32.98 -47.34
C ASP A 104 22.31 31.85 -47.49
N ALA A 105 22.50 30.97 -48.48
CA ALA A 105 21.67 29.75 -48.64
C ALA A 105 21.88 28.72 -47.51
N VAL A 106 23.12 28.61 -47.02
CA VAL A 106 23.47 27.71 -45.89
C VAL A 106 22.77 28.15 -44.60
N VAL A 107 22.75 29.45 -44.28
CA VAL A 107 22.08 29.97 -43.08
C VAL A 107 20.56 29.69 -43.15
N ALA A 108 19.95 29.90 -44.33
CA ALA A 108 18.54 29.56 -44.52
C ALA A 108 18.26 28.05 -44.36
N ALA A 109 19.14 27.21 -44.87
CA ALA A 109 19.05 25.75 -44.80
C ALA A 109 19.18 25.20 -43.36
N ILE A 110 20.05 25.78 -42.54
CA ILE A 110 20.22 25.38 -41.12
C ILE A 110 18.89 25.58 -40.39
N ASN A 111 18.20 26.68 -40.57
CA ASN A 111 17.00 27.02 -39.79
C ASN A 111 15.73 26.33 -40.30
N LYS A 112 15.61 26.07 -41.62
CA LYS A 112 14.34 25.57 -42.22
C LYS A 112 14.39 24.07 -42.56
N ALA A 113 15.52 23.60 -43.08
CA ALA A 113 15.67 22.22 -43.55
C ALA A 113 16.26 21.27 -42.50
N GLY A 114 16.67 21.77 -41.34
CA GLY A 114 17.39 20.98 -40.37
C GLY A 114 18.72 20.44 -40.90
N LEU A 115 19.45 21.31 -41.66
CA LEU A 115 20.74 20.94 -42.24
C LEU A 115 21.77 20.59 -41.16
N ASN A 116 22.38 19.41 -41.27
CA ASN A 116 23.39 18.96 -40.33
C ASN A 116 24.80 19.43 -40.74
N ARG A 117 25.10 19.46 -42.04
CA ARG A 117 26.43 19.83 -42.53
C ARG A 117 26.33 20.41 -43.93
N TYR A 118 27.25 21.30 -44.29
CA TYR A 118 27.54 21.65 -45.68
C TYR A 118 28.98 21.25 -46.03
N ILE A 119 29.23 20.94 -47.31
CA ILE A 119 30.54 20.55 -47.83
C ILE A 119 30.76 21.36 -49.13
N PRO A 120 31.90 22.08 -49.20
CA PRO A 120 32.22 22.83 -50.43
C PRO A 120 32.68 21.87 -51.56
N LYS A 121 32.32 22.23 -52.80
CA LYS A 121 32.82 21.59 -54.01
C LYS A 121 34.10 22.36 -54.50
N PRO A 122 35.20 21.66 -54.87
CA PRO A 122 35.42 20.23 -54.77
C PRO A 122 35.67 19.83 -53.30
N TRP A 123 35.14 18.66 -52.89
CA TRP A 123 35.30 18.15 -51.54
C TRP A 123 36.56 17.27 -51.44
N ASP A 124 37.05 17.14 -50.21
CA ASP A 124 38.05 16.16 -49.82
C ASP A 124 37.36 14.84 -49.42
N GLU A 125 37.76 13.70 -50.02
CA GLU A 125 37.16 12.41 -49.78
C GLU A 125 37.20 11.96 -48.31
N PRO A 126 38.30 12.08 -47.60
CA PRO A 126 38.37 11.81 -46.16
C PRO A 126 37.38 12.63 -45.30
N ASP A 127 37.21 13.91 -45.62
CA ASP A 127 36.27 14.82 -44.90
C ASP A 127 34.80 14.41 -45.16
N LEU A 128 34.43 14.16 -46.44
CA LEU A 128 33.14 13.64 -46.77
C LEU A 128 32.80 12.33 -46.00
N ARG A 129 33.76 11.38 -46.03
CA ARG A 129 33.59 10.09 -45.37
C ARG A 129 33.39 10.25 -43.87
N LEU A 130 34.24 11.02 -43.19
CA LEU A 130 34.16 11.27 -41.76
C LEU A 130 32.85 11.95 -41.40
N THR A 131 32.39 12.89 -42.23
CA THR A 131 31.13 13.59 -42.06
C THR A 131 29.95 12.63 -42.15
N VAL A 132 29.89 11.76 -43.16
CA VAL A 132 28.83 10.77 -43.33
C VAL A 132 28.81 9.75 -42.17
N GLU A 133 30.01 9.31 -41.75
CA GLU A 133 30.14 8.37 -40.61
C GLU A 133 29.54 8.95 -39.31
N ASN A 134 29.86 10.21 -39.01
CA ASN A 134 29.33 10.90 -37.84
C ASN A 134 27.81 11.12 -37.92
N LEU A 135 27.28 11.42 -39.10
CA LEU A 135 25.85 11.60 -39.29
C LEU A 135 25.07 10.27 -39.22
N LEU A 136 25.60 9.19 -39.76
CA LEU A 136 25.05 7.84 -39.59
C LEU A 136 24.98 7.47 -38.11
N LYS A 137 26.06 7.72 -37.37
CA LYS A 137 26.09 7.47 -35.93
C LYS A 137 25.02 8.29 -35.18
N THR A 138 24.88 9.57 -35.55
CA THR A 138 23.86 10.46 -34.95
C THR A 138 22.45 9.96 -35.23
N PHE A 139 22.19 9.55 -36.50
CA PHE A 139 20.91 8.97 -36.90
C PHE A 139 20.57 7.69 -36.10
N ARG A 140 21.52 6.77 -36.00
CA ARG A 140 21.36 5.50 -35.25
C ARG A 140 21.08 5.76 -33.77
N LEU A 141 21.81 6.68 -33.14
CA LEU A 141 21.60 7.06 -31.75
C LEU A 141 20.21 7.69 -31.53
N HIS A 142 19.78 8.57 -32.43
CA HIS A 142 18.47 9.18 -32.33
C HIS A 142 17.34 8.15 -32.41
N ARG A 143 17.42 7.27 -33.39
CA ARG A 143 16.45 6.18 -33.60
C ARG A 143 16.43 5.19 -32.39
N GLN A 144 17.60 4.87 -31.84
CA GLN A 144 17.68 4.03 -30.66
C GLN A 144 17.04 4.70 -29.43
N ASN A 145 17.27 5.99 -29.24
CA ASN A 145 16.67 6.74 -28.16
C ASN A 145 15.14 6.79 -28.25
N GLU A 146 14.57 6.98 -29.45
CA GLU A 146 13.12 6.98 -29.65
C GLU A 146 12.50 5.65 -29.21
N VAL A 147 13.09 4.52 -29.64
CA VAL A 147 12.58 3.20 -29.25
C VAL A 147 12.70 2.95 -27.75
N LEU A 148 13.83 3.32 -27.14
CA LEU A 148 14.03 3.18 -25.72
C LEU A 148 13.06 4.05 -24.92
N PHE A 149 12.76 5.24 -25.41
CA PHE A 149 11.81 6.16 -24.78
C PHE A 149 10.38 5.59 -24.77
N GLU A 150 9.93 5.04 -25.91
CA GLU A 150 8.61 4.40 -25.98
C GLU A 150 8.53 3.12 -25.12
N ASP A 151 9.58 2.30 -25.06
CA ASP A 151 9.63 1.12 -24.19
C ASP A 151 9.60 1.51 -22.70
N LEU A 152 10.36 2.55 -22.34
CA LEU A 152 10.37 3.08 -20.98
C LEU A 152 8.99 3.61 -20.58
N LYS A 153 8.33 4.35 -21.46
CA LYS A 153 6.98 4.88 -21.22
C LYS A 153 5.97 3.77 -21.01
N ARG A 154 6.02 2.72 -21.84
CA ARG A 154 5.16 1.55 -21.69
C ARG A 154 5.38 0.85 -20.34
N LYS A 155 6.66 0.57 -19.99
CA LYS A 155 7.00 -0.08 -18.72
C LYS A 155 6.60 0.74 -17.51
N ASN A 156 6.69 2.05 -17.60
CA ASN A 156 6.28 2.94 -16.52
C ASN A 156 4.77 2.86 -16.27
N THR A 157 3.95 2.84 -17.34
CA THR A 157 2.49 2.68 -17.20
C THR A 157 2.10 1.31 -16.63
N GLU A 158 2.78 0.24 -17.05
CA GLU A 158 2.57 -1.10 -16.49
C GLU A 158 2.92 -1.16 -15.00
N LEU A 159 4.04 -0.53 -14.62
CA LEU A 159 4.50 -0.47 -13.22
C LEU A 159 3.52 0.32 -12.34
N GLU A 160 3.02 1.46 -12.81
CA GLU A 160 2.03 2.25 -12.07
C GLU A 160 0.72 1.48 -11.85
N ALA A 161 0.24 0.76 -12.87
CA ALA A 161 -0.94 -0.10 -12.75
C ALA A 161 -0.73 -1.23 -11.74
N ALA A 162 0.42 -1.90 -11.81
CA ALA A 162 0.77 -2.98 -10.88
C ALA A 162 0.91 -2.47 -9.43
N LYS A 163 1.51 -1.27 -9.24
CA LYS A 163 1.64 -0.60 -7.95
C LYS A 163 0.28 -0.30 -7.35
N SER A 164 -0.63 0.32 -8.11
CA SER A 164 -1.98 0.65 -7.65
C SER A 164 -2.75 -0.61 -7.22
N HIS A 165 -2.68 -1.67 -8.00
CA HIS A 165 -3.32 -2.95 -7.67
C HIS A 165 -2.74 -3.59 -6.39
N LEU A 166 -1.42 -3.49 -6.19
CA LEU A 166 -0.77 -3.99 -4.99
C LEU A 166 -1.17 -3.19 -3.74
N GLU A 167 -1.23 -1.86 -3.85
CA GLU A 167 -1.67 -0.97 -2.76
C GLU A 167 -3.10 -1.30 -2.31
N GLU A 168 -4.02 -1.56 -3.25
CA GLU A 168 -5.39 -1.98 -2.95
C GLU A 168 -5.41 -3.33 -2.20
N LYS A 169 -4.66 -4.33 -2.67
CA LYS A 169 -4.54 -5.63 -1.99
C LYS A 169 -3.93 -5.53 -0.59
N VAL A 170 -2.93 -4.68 -0.41
CA VAL A 170 -2.32 -4.45 0.91
C VAL A 170 -3.34 -3.85 1.85
N LYS A 171 -4.11 -2.86 1.42
CA LYS A 171 -5.18 -2.23 2.21
C LYS A 171 -6.24 -3.25 2.64
N GLU A 172 -6.74 -4.05 1.71
CA GLU A 172 -7.75 -5.10 1.98
C GLU A 172 -7.23 -6.12 3.00
N ARG A 173 -6.01 -6.64 2.79
CA ARG A 173 -5.41 -7.62 3.72
C ARG A 173 -5.14 -7.04 5.10
N THR A 174 -4.71 -5.78 5.18
CA THR A 174 -4.49 -5.11 6.48
C THR A 174 -5.79 -5.02 7.26
N GLN A 175 -6.89 -4.62 6.61
CA GLN A 175 -8.20 -4.54 7.24
C GLN A 175 -8.67 -5.91 7.76
N LEU A 176 -8.58 -6.95 6.93
CA LEU A 176 -8.94 -8.32 7.33
C LEU A 176 -8.08 -8.82 8.52
N LEU A 177 -6.79 -8.48 8.53
CA LEU A 177 -5.88 -8.85 9.61
C LEU A 177 -6.22 -8.12 10.91
N GLU A 178 -6.57 -6.84 10.85
CA GLU A 178 -7.01 -6.05 12.01
C GLU A 178 -8.31 -6.62 12.60
N GLU A 179 -9.30 -6.95 11.76
CA GLU A 179 -10.56 -7.58 12.19
C GLU A 179 -10.32 -8.94 12.84
N ALA A 180 -9.50 -9.79 12.21
CA ALA A 180 -9.13 -11.09 12.75
C ALA A 180 -8.39 -10.97 14.09
N ASN A 181 -7.48 -10.02 14.21
CA ASN A 181 -6.70 -9.79 15.43
C ASN A 181 -7.60 -9.26 16.57
N ALA A 182 -8.51 -8.34 16.26
CA ALA A 182 -9.51 -7.83 17.21
C ALA A 182 -10.42 -8.98 17.70
N ARG A 183 -10.81 -9.90 16.81
CA ARG A 183 -11.60 -11.07 17.14
C ARG A 183 -10.83 -12.07 18.03
N LEU A 184 -9.58 -12.35 17.67
CA LEU A 184 -8.69 -13.22 18.47
C LEU A 184 -8.45 -12.64 19.86
N ASN A 185 -8.18 -11.35 19.97
CA ASN A 185 -8.02 -10.67 21.25
C ASN A 185 -9.29 -10.75 22.09
N ARG A 186 -10.45 -10.53 21.50
CA ARG A 186 -11.73 -10.68 22.21
C ARG A 186 -11.92 -12.10 22.75
N LEU A 187 -11.70 -13.13 21.93
CA LEU A 187 -11.79 -14.54 22.34
C LEU A 187 -10.76 -14.90 23.42
N ALA A 188 -9.60 -14.27 23.40
CA ALA A 188 -8.52 -14.53 24.35
C ALA A 188 -8.77 -13.92 25.73
N VAL A 189 -9.55 -12.83 25.85
CA VAL A 189 -9.71 -12.08 27.10
C VAL A 189 -11.12 -12.07 27.66
N THR A 190 -12.15 -12.51 26.89
CA THR A 190 -13.55 -12.50 27.35
C THR A 190 -14.10 -13.92 27.60
N ASP A 191 -15.11 -14.03 28.47
CA ASP A 191 -15.93 -15.20 28.65
C ASP A 191 -17.01 -15.28 27.56
N GLY A 192 -17.13 -16.41 26.91
CA GLY A 192 -18.04 -16.61 25.77
C GLY A 192 -19.52 -16.59 26.12
N LEU A 193 -19.93 -16.84 27.38
CA LEU A 193 -21.32 -16.81 27.81
C LEU A 193 -21.78 -15.41 28.19
N THR A 194 -20.93 -14.69 28.94
CA THR A 194 -21.32 -13.46 29.64
C THR A 194 -20.80 -12.20 28.95
N GLY A 195 -19.76 -12.33 28.11
CA GLY A 195 -19.09 -11.19 27.47
C GLY A 195 -18.22 -10.34 28.40
N LEU A 196 -18.16 -10.68 29.70
CA LEU A 196 -17.22 -10.10 30.65
C LEU A 196 -15.79 -10.63 30.37
N TYR A 197 -14.82 -10.04 31.03
CA TYR A 197 -13.46 -10.59 30.97
C TYR A 197 -13.40 -12.01 31.53
N ASN A 198 -12.47 -12.83 31.03
CA ASN A 198 -12.27 -14.18 31.54
C ASN A 198 -11.32 -14.19 32.77
N HIS A 199 -11.24 -15.34 33.43
CA HIS A 199 -10.40 -15.59 34.61
C HIS A 199 -8.93 -15.19 34.39
N ARG A 200 -8.34 -15.49 33.21
CA ARG A 200 -6.93 -15.20 32.94
C ARG A 200 -6.70 -13.68 32.91
N TYR A 201 -7.50 -12.95 32.13
CA TYR A 201 -7.38 -11.50 32.04
C TYR A 201 -7.62 -10.80 33.38
N PHE A 202 -8.57 -11.33 34.17
CA PHE A 202 -8.81 -10.83 35.52
C PHE A 202 -7.55 -10.88 36.41
N HIS A 203 -6.82 -12.00 36.42
CA HIS A 203 -5.61 -12.13 37.23
C HIS A 203 -4.52 -11.17 36.83
N GLU A 204 -4.31 -10.96 35.52
CA GLU A 204 -3.36 -9.99 35.00
C GLU A 204 -3.72 -8.57 35.44
N GLN A 205 -5.01 -8.22 35.39
CA GLN A 205 -5.48 -6.88 35.77
C GLN A 205 -5.47 -6.67 37.28
N LEU A 206 -5.77 -7.68 38.06
CA LEU A 206 -5.68 -7.61 39.54
C LEU A 206 -4.24 -7.33 39.98
N GLN A 207 -3.27 -8.02 39.40
CA GLN A 207 -1.86 -7.80 39.73
C GLN A 207 -1.45 -6.36 39.39
N GLN A 208 -1.80 -5.87 38.20
CA GLN A 208 -1.51 -4.49 37.80
C GLN A 208 -2.17 -3.46 38.70
N ALA A 209 -3.42 -3.70 39.14
CA ALA A 209 -4.15 -2.82 40.04
C ALA A 209 -3.47 -2.72 41.41
N VAL A 210 -3.04 -3.82 42.00
CA VAL A 210 -2.30 -3.83 43.26
C VAL A 210 -0.95 -3.15 43.14
N GLU A 211 -0.16 -3.44 42.11
CA GLU A 211 1.13 -2.77 41.86
C GLU A 211 0.96 -1.26 41.69
N ARG A 212 -0.07 -0.84 40.95
CA ARG A 212 -0.41 0.57 40.76
C ARG A 212 -0.79 1.23 42.08
N SER A 213 -1.67 0.58 42.87
CA SER A 213 -2.12 1.08 44.17
C SER A 213 -0.93 1.33 45.13
N LEU A 214 -0.02 0.38 45.23
CA LEU A 214 1.16 0.49 46.09
C LEU A 214 2.13 1.59 45.63
N ARG A 215 2.26 1.80 44.33
CA ARG A 215 3.17 2.81 43.76
C ARG A 215 2.62 4.21 43.86
N SER A 216 1.32 4.39 43.56
CA SER A 216 0.67 5.72 43.51
C SER A 216 0.07 6.18 44.86
N GLY A 217 -0.12 5.22 45.80
CA GLY A 217 -0.83 5.47 47.06
C GLY A 217 -2.36 5.58 46.89
N THR A 218 -2.90 5.37 45.68
CA THR A 218 -4.35 5.36 45.42
C THR A 218 -4.94 3.99 45.71
N PRO A 219 -6.08 3.87 46.43
CA PRO A 219 -6.62 2.55 46.79
C PRO A 219 -7.19 1.82 45.58
N ALA A 220 -7.10 0.49 45.60
CA ALA A 220 -7.83 -0.41 44.70
C ALA A 220 -8.63 -1.40 45.52
N ALA A 221 -9.80 -1.83 45.01
CA ALA A 221 -10.63 -2.80 45.72
C ALA A 221 -11.03 -3.97 44.80
N LEU A 222 -11.22 -5.13 45.41
CA LEU A 222 -11.69 -6.34 44.77
C LEU A 222 -13.03 -6.75 45.36
N LEU A 223 -14.01 -7.00 44.50
CA LEU A 223 -15.27 -7.63 44.80
C LEU A 223 -15.25 -9.05 44.27
N MET A 224 -15.46 -10.06 45.13
CA MET A 224 -15.76 -11.43 44.72
C MET A 224 -17.25 -11.68 44.90
N ILE A 225 -17.92 -12.14 43.88
CA ILE A 225 -19.39 -12.24 43.78
C ILE A 225 -19.76 -13.68 43.42
N ASP A 226 -20.74 -14.24 44.09
CA ASP A 226 -21.26 -15.59 43.81
C ASP A 226 -22.79 -15.57 43.79
N VAL A 227 -23.36 -16.26 42.80
CA VAL A 227 -24.82 -16.35 42.65
C VAL A 227 -25.39 -17.38 43.62
N ASP A 228 -26.19 -16.90 44.55
CA ASP A 228 -26.71 -17.72 45.64
C ASP A 228 -27.63 -18.84 45.14
N HIS A 229 -27.34 -20.06 45.60
CA HIS A 229 -28.13 -21.27 45.30
C HIS A 229 -28.21 -21.57 43.77
N PHE A 230 -27.23 -21.14 42.95
CA PHE A 230 -27.26 -21.30 41.52
C PHE A 230 -27.35 -22.74 41.05
N LYS A 231 -26.68 -23.67 41.74
CA LYS A 231 -26.83 -25.12 41.46
C LYS A 231 -28.28 -25.58 41.59
N LYS A 232 -29.00 -25.16 42.65
CA LYS A 232 -30.42 -25.51 42.81
C LYS A 232 -31.31 -24.91 41.71
N TYR A 233 -30.94 -23.73 41.24
CA TYR A 233 -31.60 -23.08 40.11
C TYR A 233 -31.41 -23.90 38.82
N ASN A 234 -30.22 -24.35 38.52
CA ASN A 234 -29.89 -25.17 37.35
C ASN A 234 -30.55 -26.56 37.44
N ASP A 235 -30.47 -27.24 38.64
CA ASP A 235 -31.09 -28.56 38.84
C ASP A 235 -32.59 -28.55 38.62
N ARG A 236 -33.22 -27.41 38.83
CA ARG A 236 -34.68 -27.24 38.68
C ARG A 236 -35.11 -26.79 37.27
N LEU A 237 -34.39 -25.87 36.64
CA LEU A 237 -34.84 -25.17 35.42
C LEU A 237 -33.99 -25.56 34.22
N GLY A 238 -32.90 -26.31 34.42
CA GLY A 238 -31.96 -26.68 33.39
C GLY A 238 -30.88 -25.61 33.12
N HIS A 239 -29.78 -26.03 32.52
CA HIS A 239 -28.65 -25.17 32.19
C HIS A 239 -29.00 -23.97 31.31
N PRO A 240 -29.88 -24.05 30.31
CA PRO A 240 -30.23 -22.86 29.49
C PRO A 240 -30.84 -21.72 30.30
N ALA A 241 -31.62 -22.00 31.33
CA ALA A 241 -32.20 -20.98 32.23
C ALA A 241 -31.08 -20.39 33.13
N GLY A 242 -30.12 -21.20 33.59
CA GLY A 242 -28.96 -20.74 34.33
C GLY A 242 -28.07 -19.83 33.50
N ASP A 243 -27.84 -20.17 32.25
CA ASP A 243 -27.06 -19.34 31.33
C ASP A 243 -27.70 -17.94 31.14
N GLU A 244 -29.06 -17.88 31.04
CA GLU A 244 -29.75 -16.60 30.93
C GLU A 244 -29.69 -15.80 32.24
N ALA A 245 -29.78 -16.46 33.37
CA ALA A 245 -29.55 -15.84 34.68
C ALA A 245 -28.16 -15.23 34.80
N LEU A 246 -27.12 -15.97 34.38
CA LEU A 246 -25.73 -15.47 34.38
C LEU A 246 -25.56 -14.30 33.42
N ARG A 247 -26.17 -14.32 32.23
CA ARG A 247 -26.19 -13.17 31.32
C ARG A 247 -26.85 -11.94 31.94
N THR A 248 -27.93 -12.15 32.69
CA THR A 248 -28.65 -11.05 33.38
C THR A 248 -27.78 -10.46 34.49
N VAL A 249 -27.12 -11.29 35.31
CA VAL A 249 -26.19 -10.84 36.35
C VAL A 249 -25.01 -10.10 35.74
N SER A 250 -24.40 -10.64 34.66
CA SER A 250 -23.27 -10.00 33.99
C SER A 250 -23.61 -8.64 33.42
N ARG A 251 -24.80 -8.48 32.86
CA ARG A 251 -25.31 -7.19 32.36
C ARG A 251 -25.43 -6.18 33.50
N ILE A 252 -26.00 -6.55 34.63
CA ILE A 252 -26.13 -5.68 35.82
C ILE A 252 -24.75 -5.22 36.32
N ILE A 253 -23.79 -6.16 36.40
CA ILE A 253 -22.39 -5.87 36.77
C ILE A 253 -21.75 -4.87 35.78
N SER A 254 -22.05 -5.02 34.48
CA SER A 254 -21.47 -4.19 33.43
C SER A 254 -22.04 -2.77 33.38
N GLU A 255 -23.32 -2.58 33.71
CA GLU A 255 -24.00 -1.30 33.59
C GLU A 255 -23.49 -0.23 34.55
N ASP A 256 -22.99 -0.61 35.72
CA ASP A 256 -22.50 0.32 36.75
C ASP A 256 -20.96 0.52 36.74
N ARG A 257 -20.25 -0.11 35.80
CA ARG A 257 -18.80 -0.01 35.74
C ARG A 257 -18.32 1.32 35.13
N ARG A 258 -17.21 1.84 35.65
CA ARG A 258 -16.41 2.85 34.96
C ARG A 258 -15.56 2.19 33.88
N THR A 259 -15.09 2.97 32.91
CA THR A 259 -14.24 2.46 31.81
C THR A 259 -12.94 1.79 32.35
N VAL A 260 -12.47 2.23 33.51
CA VAL A 260 -11.25 1.72 34.16
C VAL A 260 -11.46 0.48 35.01
N ASP A 261 -12.72 0.14 35.38
CA ASP A 261 -13.02 -1.00 36.21
C ASP A 261 -13.04 -2.29 35.38
N VAL A 262 -12.57 -3.39 35.97
CA VAL A 262 -12.45 -4.69 35.32
C VAL A 262 -13.49 -5.62 35.91
N CYS A 263 -14.50 -6.00 35.09
CA CYS A 263 -15.52 -6.98 35.47
C CYS A 263 -15.25 -8.30 34.74
N ALA A 264 -15.14 -9.38 35.46
CA ALA A 264 -14.80 -10.69 34.94
C ALA A 264 -15.75 -11.79 35.44
N ARG A 265 -15.90 -12.84 34.64
CA ARG A 265 -16.42 -14.12 35.12
C ARG A 265 -15.25 -14.92 35.63
N TYR A 266 -15.22 -15.15 36.95
CA TYR A 266 -14.14 -15.83 37.63
C TYR A 266 -14.26 -17.36 37.53
N GLY A 267 -15.48 -17.88 37.67
CA GLY A 267 -15.79 -19.30 37.61
C GLY A 267 -17.18 -19.57 37.05
N GLY A 268 -17.73 -20.75 37.30
CA GLY A 268 -19.05 -21.16 36.81
C GLY A 268 -20.16 -20.15 37.10
N GLU A 269 -20.35 -19.82 38.38
CA GLU A 269 -21.37 -18.88 38.91
C GLU A 269 -20.74 -17.71 39.68
N GLU A 270 -19.40 -17.56 39.54
CA GLU A 270 -18.61 -16.58 40.27
C GLU A 270 -18.17 -15.44 39.34
N PHE A 271 -18.24 -14.22 39.86
CA PHE A 271 -17.80 -13.03 39.17
C PHE A 271 -16.82 -12.24 40.04
N ALA A 272 -15.93 -11.49 39.40
CA ALA A 272 -14.99 -10.64 40.11
C ALA A 272 -14.97 -9.24 39.50
N ILE A 273 -14.81 -8.21 40.34
CA ILE A 273 -14.67 -6.82 39.89
C ILE A 273 -13.45 -6.20 40.56
N VAL A 274 -12.54 -5.67 39.74
CA VAL A 274 -11.44 -4.82 40.21
C VAL A 274 -11.84 -3.37 40.04
N LEU A 275 -11.93 -2.64 41.14
CA LEU A 275 -12.25 -1.21 41.19
C LEU A 275 -10.97 -0.41 41.38
N HIS A 276 -10.74 0.57 40.53
CA HIS A 276 -9.60 1.49 40.61
C HIS A 276 -9.98 2.78 41.31
N ASP A 277 -9.05 3.31 42.12
CA ASP A 277 -9.20 4.57 42.83
C ASP A 277 -10.48 4.62 43.74
N VAL A 278 -10.76 3.48 44.38
CA VAL A 278 -11.94 3.30 45.27
C VAL A 278 -11.49 2.76 46.63
N THR A 279 -11.92 3.37 47.68
CA THR A 279 -11.69 2.89 49.08
C THR A 279 -12.53 1.64 49.35
N ARG A 280 -12.22 0.94 50.43
CA ARG A 280 -13.01 -0.23 50.85
C ARG A 280 -14.48 0.12 51.09
N GLU A 281 -14.75 1.26 51.76
CA GLU A 281 -16.11 1.75 52.03
C GLU A 281 -16.87 2.06 50.73
N GLY A 282 -16.23 2.72 49.76
CA GLY A 282 -16.81 2.98 48.45
C GLY A 282 -17.07 1.70 47.66
N ALA A 283 -16.17 0.69 47.80
CA ALA A 283 -16.37 -0.62 47.17
C ALA A 283 -17.55 -1.41 47.78
N VAL A 284 -17.81 -1.26 49.10
CA VAL A 284 -19.01 -1.82 49.75
C VAL A 284 -20.29 -1.20 49.20
N GLU A 285 -20.31 0.13 48.96
CA GLU A 285 -21.46 0.81 48.32
C GLU A 285 -21.73 0.29 46.91
N VAL A 286 -20.68 0.11 46.11
CA VAL A 286 -20.81 -0.48 44.75
C VAL A 286 -21.33 -1.90 44.85
N ALA A 287 -20.79 -2.72 45.75
CA ALA A 287 -21.20 -4.09 45.96
C ALA A 287 -22.69 -4.18 46.36
N ASP A 288 -23.15 -3.35 47.32
CA ASP A 288 -24.54 -3.37 47.78
C ASP A 288 -25.52 -2.90 46.69
N LYS A 289 -25.10 -1.93 45.87
CA LYS A 289 -25.87 -1.52 44.71
C LYS A 289 -26.05 -2.69 43.70
N ILE A 290 -24.97 -3.41 43.37
CA ILE A 290 -25.03 -4.59 42.50
C ILE A 290 -25.96 -5.65 43.10
N ARG A 291 -25.75 -6.02 44.38
CA ARG A 291 -26.59 -6.97 45.09
C ARG A 291 -28.08 -6.64 45.01
N THR A 292 -28.42 -5.40 45.35
CA THR A 292 -29.80 -4.90 45.31
C THR A 292 -30.43 -4.98 43.94
N ARG A 293 -29.68 -4.62 42.90
CA ARG A 293 -30.12 -4.68 41.51
C ARG A 293 -30.33 -6.12 41.02
N VAL A 294 -29.42 -7.02 41.39
CA VAL A 294 -29.59 -8.45 41.06
C VAL A 294 -30.85 -9.01 41.71
N ALA A 295 -31.04 -8.74 43.02
CA ALA A 295 -32.23 -9.18 43.75
C ALA A 295 -33.57 -8.64 43.21
N ALA A 296 -33.52 -7.44 42.55
CA ALA A 296 -34.71 -6.84 41.94
C ALA A 296 -34.91 -7.22 40.47
N ALA A 297 -33.93 -7.94 39.86
CA ALA A 297 -33.97 -8.27 38.42
C ALA A 297 -35.11 -9.26 38.09
N PRO A 298 -35.84 -9.10 36.97
CA PRO A 298 -36.88 -10.01 36.54
C PRO A 298 -36.30 -11.28 35.91
N ILE A 299 -35.78 -12.18 36.77
CA ILE A 299 -35.19 -13.46 36.36
C ILE A 299 -36.30 -14.53 36.42
N ALA A 300 -36.42 -15.34 35.41
CA ALA A 300 -37.45 -16.34 35.26
C ALA A 300 -37.49 -17.31 36.46
N GLN A 301 -38.70 -17.49 37.06
CA GLN A 301 -38.94 -18.38 38.20
C GLN A 301 -38.02 -18.16 39.40
N ALA A 302 -37.46 -16.97 39.56
CA ALA A 302 -36.63 -16.59 40.70
C ALA A 302 -37.39 -16.61 42.02
N ASP A 303 -38.70 -16.43 42.01
CA ASP A 303 -39.67 -16.54 43.11
C ASP A 303 -39.65 -17.94 43.77
N LYS A 304 -39.22 -18.96 43.02
CA LYS A 304 -39.12 -20.34 43.52
C LYS A 304 -37.77 -20.69 44.16
N GLN A 305 -36.85 -19.71 44.25
CA GLN A 305 -35.59 -19.89 44.95
C GLN A 305 -35.79 -19.88 46.49
N PRO A 306 -34.85 -20.43 47.27
CA PRO A 306 -34.94 -20.44 48.73
C PRO A 306 -35.15 -19.06 49.37
N LEU A 307 -34.64 -18.00 48.73
CA LEU A 307 -34.80 -16.61 49.19
C LEU A 307 -35.94 -15.83 48.47
N GLY A 308 -36.80 -16.55 47.70
CA GLY A 308 -37.90 -15.95 46.93
C GLY A 308 -37.45 -15.13 45.71
N ARG A 309 -36.12 -15.12 45.43
CA ARG A 309 -35.50 -14.38 44.34
C ARG A 309 -34.11 -14.91 44.06
N LEU A 310 -33.53 -14.59 42.89
CA LEU A 310 -32.11 -14.84 42.64
C LEU A 310 -31.29 -13.70 43.31
N THR A 311 -30.34 -14.07 44.12
CA THR A 311 -29.48 -13.12 44.86
C THR A 311 -28.03 -13.41 44.66
N VAL A 312 -27.18 -12.52 45.11
CA VAL A 312 -25.72 -12.69 45.13
C VAL A 312 -25.17 -12.37 46.49
N SER A 313 -24.16 -13.16 46.90
CA SER A 313 -23.30 -12.86 48.06
C SER A 313 -22.03 -12.21 47.54
N ILE A 314 -21.52 -11.20 48.24
CA ILE A 314 -20.33 -10.44 47.80
C ILE A 314 -19.34 -10.26 48.93
N GLY A 315 -18.08 -10.63 48.66
CA GLY A 315 -16.93 -10.35 49.50
C GLY A 315 -16.14 -9.16 48.95
N VAL A 316 -15.73 -8.25 49.84
CA VAL A 316 -15.00 -7.03 49.47
C VAL A 316 -13.67 -6.99 50.21
N ALA A 317 -12.57 -6.71 49.49
CA ALA A 317 -11.26 -6.42 50.04
C ALA A 317 -10.59 -5.28 49.33
N ALA A 318 -9.72 -4.52 50.00
CA ALA A 318 -9.04 -3.34 49.46
C ALA A 318 -7.52 -3.36 49.67
N CYS A 319 -6.81 -2.94 48.70
CA CYS A 319 -5.37 -2.67 48.71
C CYS A 319 -5.12 -1.18 48.95
N PRO A 320 -4.18 -0.76 49.84
CA PRO A 320 -3.29 -1.63 50.63
C PRO A 320 -3.85 -2.03 51.99
N GLN A 321 -5.10 -1.67 52.33
CA GLN A 321 -5.68 -1.81 53.65
C GLN A 321 -5.79 -3.24 54.15
N ASP A 322 -6.25 -4.16 53.31
CA ASP A 322 -6.48 -5.56 53.67
C ASP A 322 -5.37 -6.51 53.18
N ALA A 323 -4.69 -6.11 52.08
CA ALA A 323 -3.60 -6.89 51.49
C ALA A 323 -2.69 -6.01 50.61
N GLN A 324 -1.45 -6.47 50.37
CA GLN A 324 -0.45 -5.82 49.56
C GLN A 324 0.05 -6.66 48.36
N THR A 325 -0.52 -7.86 48.15
CA THR A 325 -0.29 -8.67 46.96
C THR A 325 -1.64 -9.09 46.36
N ALA A 326 -1.64 -9.41 45.07
CA ALA A 326 -2.85 -9.83 44.37
C ALA A 326 -3.44 -11.10 44.95
N GLU A 327 -2.58 -12.06 45.32
CA GLU A 327 -2.98 -13.33 45.92
C GLU A 327 -3.62 -13.12 47.29
N ALA A 328 -3.00 -12.30 48.14
CA ALA A 328 -3.54 -12.01 49.45
C ALA A 328 -4.85 -11.18 49.40
N LEU A 329 -4.98 -10.28 48.39
CA LEU A 329 -6.20 -9.54 48.20
C LEU A 329 -7.36 -10.41 47.74
N LEU A 330 -7.07 -11.37 46.85
CA LEU A 330 -8.03 -12.37 46.41
C LEU A 330 -8.48 -13.25 47.57
N GLU A 331 -7.54 -13.77 48.35
CA GLU A 331 -7.84 -14.57 49.54
C GLU A 331 -8.70 -13.83 50.58
N ALA A 332 -8.38 -12.54 50.81
CA ALA A 332 -9.16 -11.70 51.73
C ALA A 332 -10.61 -11.48 51.25
N ALA A 333 -10.81 -11.28 49.94
CA ALA A 333 -12.14 -11.14 49.35
C ALA A 333 -12.91 -12.48 49.37
N ASP A 334 -12.25 -13.60 49.08
CA ASP A 334 -12.89 -14.93 49.15
C ASP A 334 -13.30 -15.33 50.58
N VAL A 335 -12.48 -15.05 51.57
CA VAL A 335 -12.85 -15.22 52.98
C VAL A 335 -14.08 -14.36 53.35
N ALA A 336 -14.13 -13.14 52.87
CA ALA A 336 -15.30 -12.27 53.07
C ALA A 336 -16.54 -12.82 52.37
N LEU A 337 -16.43 -13.31 51.11
CA LEU A 337 -17.51 -13.95 50.36
C LEU A 337 -18.04 -15.20 51.09
N TYR A 338 -17.14 -16.03 51.58
CA TYR A 338 -17.52 -17.22 52.36
C TYR A 338 -18.33 -16.85 53.60
N ARG A 339 -17.95 -15.79 54.33
CA ARG A 339 -18.70 -15.25 55.45
C ARG A 339 -20.09 -14.76 55.04
N ALA A 340 -20.19 -14.04 53.90
CA ALA A 340 -21.45 -13.60 53.34
C ALA A 340 -22.40 -14.79 53.07
N LYS A 341 -21.88 -15.88 52.48
CA LYS A 341 -22.65 -17.11 52.26
C LYS A 341 -23.11 -17.77 53.59
N LYS A 342 -22.30 -17.72 54.62
CA LYS A 342 -22.66 -18.26 55.95
C LYS A 342 -23.61 -17.39 56.76
N SER A 343 -23.61 -16.07 56.56
CA SER A 343 -24.47 -15.12 57.27
C SER A 343 -25.91 -15.09 56.75
N GLY A 344 -26.31 -16.02 55.89
CA GLY A 344 -27.67 -16.09 55.35
C GLY A 344 -27.78 -15.75 53.86
N ARG A 345 -26.66 -15.42 53.19
CA ARG A 345 -26.62 -14.99 51.77
C ARG A 345 -27.26 -13.64 51.54
N ASP A 346 -27.42 -13.23 50.25
CA ASP A 346 -27.98 -11.92 49.86
C ASP A 346 -27.36 -10.76 50.71
N THR A 347 -26.03 -10.72 50.80
CA THR A 347 -25.33 -9.77 51.66
C THR A 347 -23.94 -9.45 51.15
N VAL A 348 -23.42 -8.29 51.59
CA VAL A 348 -22.05 -7.85 51.36
C VAL A 348 -21.26 -7.93 52.66
N VAL A 349 -20.09 -8.56 52.62
CA VAL A 349 -19.18 -8.62 53.74
C VAL A 349 -17.80 -8.09 53.32
N GLN A 350 -17.22 -7.22 54.13
CA GLN A 350 -15.85 -6.72 53.91
C GLN A 350 -14.78 -7.54 54.63
N ALA A 351 -13.57 -7.58 54.12
CA ALA A 351 -12.44 -8.15 54.79
C ALA A 351 -12.15 -7.45 56.13
N GLY A 352 -11.55 -8.20 57.08
CA GLY A 352 -11.19 -7.61 58.39
C GLY A 352 -12.33 -7.47 59.41
N THR A 353 -13.61 -7.62 59.03
CA THR A 353 -14.73 -7.71 60.00
C THR A 353 -14.70 -9.06 60.70
N ARG A 354 -14.70 -9.07 62.06
CA ARG A 354 -14.84 -10.29 62.88
C ARG A 354 -16.26 -10.83 62.93
#